data_0b3aa6b441eb3a3b9d57352d55c3887c
#
_entry.id   0b3aa6b441eb3a3b9d57352d55c3887c
#
_cell.length_a   1.000
_cell.length_b   1.000
_cell.length_c   1.000
_cell.angle_alpha   90.00
_cell.angle_beta   90.00
_cell.angle_gamma   90.00
#
_symmetry.space_group_name_H-M   'P 1'
#
loop_
_entity.id
_entity.type
_entity.pdbx_description
1 polymer ?
#
loop_
_entity_poly.entity_id
_entity_poly.type
_entity_poly.pdbx_seq_one_letter_code
_entity_poly.pdbx_strand_id
1 'polypeptide(L)'
;NAKVICVENEYGEVVGTHRVIDSDYNWMCEKHFSQTITGDIANIKQQLTAEASRIAIISDLRSSKIPNSDITVQEVLLVMAMDFAWTKLKKRNILVTITPLLGVVFKRRGGAIRQIGPIVTMEDGCKIASYQVDIEVSKDTYTPYAKFHQEAQGYLKAC
;
A
#
# COMPACT_ATOMS: atom_id res chain seq x y z
N ASN A 1 -3.70 6.03 16.05
CA ASN A 1 -4.69 6.53 15.10
C ASN A 1 -4.36 6.12 13.67
N ALA A 2 -5.37 5.65 12.93
CA ALA A 2 -5.26 5.45 11.50
C ALA A 2 -5.18 6.82 10.79
N LYS A 3 -4.35 6.90 9.77
CA LYS A 3 -4.29 8.04 8.85
C LYS A 3 -4.85 7.61 7.50
N VAL A 4 -5.61 8.49 6.87
CA VAL A 4 -6.14 8.27 5.53
C VAL A 4 -5.37 9.18 4.58
N ILE A 5 -4.84 8.58 3.54
CA ILE A 5 -4.18 9.26 2.43
C ILE A 5 -5.22 9.37 1.33
N CYS A 6 -5.38 10.54 0.74
CA CYS A 6 -6.32 10.79 -0.35
C CYS A 6 -5.57 11.23 -1.60
N VAL A 7 -6.13 10.88 -2.75
CA VAL A 7 -5.76 11.45 -4.05
C VAL A 7 -6.95 12.23 -4.55
N GLU A 8 -6.73 13.49 -4.91
CA GLU A 8 -7.73 14.37 -5.50
C GLU A 8 -7.43 14.59 -6.99
N ASN A 9 -8.49 14.78 -7.79
CA ASN A 9 -8.35 15.22 -9.18
C ASN A 9 -8.16 16.75 -9.26
N GLU A 10 -8.03 17.27 -10.46
CA GLU A 10 -7.87 18.72 -10.73
C GLU A 10 -9.05 19.57 -10.25
N TYR A 11 -10.21 18.96 -10.00
CA TYR A 11 -11.42 19.64 -9.50
C TYR A 11 -11.53 19.60 -7.97
N GLY A 12 -10.55 18.99 -7.27
CA GLY A 12 -10.58 18.82 -5.81
C GLY A 12 -11.48 17.68 -5.32
N GLU A 13 -11.88 16.77 -6.20
CA GLU A 13 -12.68 15.61 -5.83
C GLU A 13 -11.77 14.45 -5.41
N VAL A 14 -12.09 13.79 -4.29
CA VAL A 14 -11.35 12.61 -3.84
C VAL A 14 -11.65 11.42 -4.75
N VAL A 15 -10.65 10.97 -5.47
CA VAL A 15 -10.74 9.87 -6.44
C VAL A 15 -10.19 8.55 -5.90
N GLY A 16 -9.43 8.60 -4.83
CA GLY A 16 -8.90 7.41 -4.18
C GLY A 16 -8.43 7.66 -2.76
N THR A 17 -8.47 6.61 -1.95
CA THR A 17 -8.02 6.65 -0.55
C THR A 17 -7.22 5.42 -0.19
N HIS A 18 -6.30 5.55 0.76
CA HIS A 18 -5.55 4.45 1.35
C HIS A 18 -5.31 4.73 2.83
N ARG A 19 -5.55 3.74 3.68
CA ARG A 19 -5.38 3.88 5.13
C ARG A 19 -4.03 3.32 5.57
N VAL A 20 -3.31 4.08 6.41
CA VAL A 20 -2.06 3.63 7.06
C VAL A 20 -2.23 3.68 8.57
N ILE A 21 -1.80 2.64 9.26
CA ILE A 21 -1.89 2.47 10.72
C ILE A 21 -0.50 2.18 11.29
N ASP A 22 -0.11 2.92 12.31
CA ASP A 22 1.15 2.69 13.03
C ASP A 22 1.12 1.37 13.83
N SER A 23 2.29 0.82 14.13
CA SER A 23 2.45 -0.40 14.94
C SER A 23 1.91 -0.29 16.37
N ASP A 24 1.77 0.92 16.91
CA ASP A 24 1.25 1.16 18.26
C ASP A 24 -0.26 0.93 18.38
N TYR A 25 -0.93 0.71 17.25
CA TYR A 25 -2.38 0.51 17.19
C TYR A 25 -2.73 -0.88 16.69
N ASN A 26 -3.98 -1.30 16.91
CA ASN A 26 -4.50 -2.56 16.40
C ASN A 26 -4.65 -2.49 14.87
N TRP A 27 -4.05 -3.45 14.20
CA TRP A 27 -4.12 -3.58 12.77
C TRP A 27 -5.37 -4.34 12.32
N MET A 28 -5.83 -4.08 11.12
CA MET A 28 -6.97 -4.79 10.55
C MET A 28 -6.65 -6.28 10.34
N CYS A 29 -5.42 -6.60 9.96
CA CYS A 29 -4.99 -7.98 9.76
C CYS A 29 -4.99 -8.77 11.07
N GLU A 30 -4.67 -8.17 12.22
CA GLU A 30 -4.78 -8.85 13.53
C GLU A 30 -6.22 -9.28 13.81
N LYS A 31 -7.15 -8.41 13.50
CA LYS A 31 -8.56 -8.58 13.85
C LYS A 31 -9.33 -9.48 12.87
N HIS A 32 -9.00 -9.38 11.58
CA HIS A 32 -9.84 -9.97 10.53
C HIS A 32 -9.11 -10.97 9.62
N PHE A 33 -7.77 -10.91 9.58
CA PHE A 33 -6.96 -11.68 8.61
C PHE A 33 -5.76 -12.37 9.26
N SER A 34 -5.81 -12.67 10.56
CA SER A 34 -4.70 -13.30 11.29
C SER A 34 -4.26 -14.63 10.66
N GLN A 35 -5.17 -15.36 10.05
CA GLN A 35 -4.90 -16.62 9.33
C GLN A 35 -4.00 -16.45 8.09
N THR A 36 -3.81 -15.21 7.59
CA THR A 36 -2.91 -14.93 6.47
C THR A 36 -1.46 -14.63 6.88
N ILE A 37 -1.17 -14.72 8.18
CA ILE A 37 0.14 -14.41 8.74
C ILE A 37 0.71 -15.64 9.41
N THR A 38 1.98 -15.96 9.11
CA THR A 38 2.72 -17.00 9.82
C THR A 38 3.58 -16.36 10.90
N GLY A 39 3.45 -16.87 12.13
CA GLY A 39 4.19 -16.38 13.28
C GLY A 39 3.46 -15.30 14.07
N ASP A 40 4.20 -14.64 14.96
CA ASP A 40 3.65 -13.64 15.87
C ASP A 40 3.65 -12.25 15.22
N ILE A 41 2.50 -11.63 15.16
CA ILE A 41 2.31 -10.29 14.60
C ILE A 41 3.03 -9.22 15.43
N ALA A 42 3.24 -9.43 16.72
CA ALA A 42 4.00 -8.52 17.57
C ALA A 42 5.46 -8.41 17.08
N ASN A 43 6.05 -9.50 16.61
CA ASN A 43 7.39 -9.49 16.04
C ASN A 43 7.44 -8.69 14.72
N ILE A 44 6.37 -8.74 13.92
CA ILE A 44 6.28 -7.96 12.68
C ILE A 44 6.19 -6.46 12.99
N LYS A 45 5.41 -6.09 13.99
CA LYS A 45 5.30 -4.70 14.46
C LYS A 45 6.62 -4.12 14.94
N GLN A 46 7.41 -4.93 15.67
CA GLN A 46 8.74 -4.53 16.16
C GLN A 46 9.76 -4.30 15.05
N GLN A 47 9.53 -4.84 13.83
CA GLN A 47 10.40 -4.64 12.67
C GLN A 47 10.20 -3.28 11.97
N LEU A 48 9.80 -2.24 12.69
CA LEU A 48 9.50 -0.92 12.13
C LEU A 48 8.48 -1.00 10.98
N THR A 49 7.39 -1.72 11.22
CA THR A 49 6.33 -1.96 10.24
C THR A 49 5.08 -1.13 10.56
N ALA A 50 4.43 -0.57 9.52
CA ALA A 50 3.07 -0.05 9.58
C ALA A 50 2.13 -0.96 8.79
N GLU A 51 0.82 -0.93 9.06
CA GLU A 51 -0.16 -1.58 8.19
C GLU A 51 -0.72 -0.58 7.18
N ALA A 52 -0.77 -0.96 5.89
CA ALA A 52 -1.55 -0.26 4.88
C ALA A 52 -2.74 -1.11 4.45
N SER A 53 -3.93 -0.52 4.47
CA SER A 53 -5.18 -1.25 4.29
C SER A 53 -6.27 -0.35 3.69
N ARG A 54 -7.38 -0.96 3.25
CA ARG A 54 -8.56 -0.24 2.74
C ARG A 54 -8.22 0.72 1.60
N ILE A 55 -7.51 0.24 0.58
CA ILE A 55 -7.37 0.99 -0.65
C ILE A 55 -8.72 1.02 -1.36
N ALA A 56 -9.21 2.20 -1.67
CA ALA A 56 -10.44 2.42 -2.42
C ALA A 56 -10.16 3.43 -3.52
N ILE A 57 -10.67 3.15 -4.72
CA ILE A 57 -10.52 4.02 -5.90
C ILE A 57 -11.88 3.99 -6.61
N ILE A 58 -12.31 5.14 -7.12
CA ILE A 58 -13.49 5.23 -7.99
C ILE A 58 -13.33 4.22 -9.14
N SER A 59 -14.37 3.40 -9.39
CA SER A 59 -14.30 2.23 -10.29
C SER A 59 -13.70 2.56 -11.65
N ASP A 60 -14.12 3.66 -12.24
CA ASP A 60 -13.71 4.09 -13.58
C ASP A 60 -12.24 4.55 -13.65
N LEU A 61 -11.63 4.84 -12.49
CA LEU A 61 -10.26 5.32 -12.38
C LEU A 61 -9.26 4.26 -11.90
N ARG A 62 -9.69 3.03 -11.63
CA ARG A 62 -8.79 1.97 -11.13
C ARG A 62 -7.59 1.70 -12.03
N SER A 63 -7.82 1.71 -13.33
CA SER A 63 -6.78 1.49 -14.35
C SER A 63 -6.34 2.78 -15.04
N SER A 64 -6.93 3.91 -14.64
CA SER A 64 -6.59 5.20 -15.23
C SER A 64 -5.20 5.63 -14.81
N LYS A 65 -4.46 6.12 -15.78
CA LYS A 65 -3.15 6.72 -15.57
C LYS A 65 -3.34 8.19 -15.17
N ILE A 66 -2.44 8.69 -14.36
CA ILE A 66 -2.37 10.13 -14.13
C ILE A 66 -1.93 10.85 -15.41
N PRO A 67 -2.35 12.11 -15.61
CA PRO A 67 -1.99 12.86 -16.83
C PRO A 67 -0.47 12.86 -17.08
N ASN A 68 -0.08 12.64 -18.32
CA ASN A 68 1.32 12.64 -18.79
C ASN A 68 2.24 11.61 -18.12
N SER A 69 1.69 10.55 -17.52
CA SER A 69 2.46 9.48 -16.88
C SER A 69 1.90 8.10 -17.23
N ASP A 70 2.69 7.05 -17.01
CA ASP A 70 2.24 5.66 -17.08
C ASP A 70 1.88 5.08 -15.70
N ILE A 71 1.86 5.94 -14.67
CA ILE A 71 1.49 5.58 -13.29
C ILE A 71 -0.03 5.63 -13.14
N THR A 72 -0.61 4.60 -12.53
CA THR A 72 -2.04 4.56 -12.21
C THR A 72 -2.35 5.24 -10.88
N VAL A 73 -3.61 5.63 -10.66
CA VAL A 73 -4.09 6.16 -9.36
C VAL A 73 -3.81 5.18 -8.23
N GLN A 74 -3.92 3.86 -8.48
CA GLN A 74 -3.59 2.85 -7.50
C GLN A 74 -2.11 2.87 -7.11
N GLU A 75 -1.21 2.99 -8.09
CA GLU A 75 0.23 3.05 -7.84
C GLU A 75 0.61 4.33 -7.09
N VAL A 76 -0.04 5.45 -7.38
CA VAL A 76 0.12 6.70 -6.61
C VAL A 76 -0.23 6.49 -5.14
N LEU A 77 -1.38 5.89 -4.84
CA LEU A 77 -1.79 5.61 -3.45
C LEU A 77 -0.80 4.70 -2.72
N LEU A 78 -0.24 3.70 -3.41
CA LEU A 78 0.79 2.82 -2.84
C LEU A 78 2.09 3.59 -2.54
N VAL A 79 2.54 4.43 -3.47
CA VAL A 79 3.74 5.28 -3.27
C VAL A 79 3.53 6.24 -2.11
N MET A 80 2.38 6.93 -2.05
CA MET A 80 2.08 7.87 -0.97
C MET A 80 2.00 7.17 0.39
N ALA A 81 1.47 5.93 0.45
CA ALA A 81 1.45 5.15 1.68
C ALA A 81 2.87 4.77 2.14
N MET A 82 3.75 4.38 1.21
CA MET A 82 5.16 4.12 1.51
C MET A 82 5.87 5.38 2.00
N ASP A 83 5.70 6.51 1.32
CA ASP A 83 6.29 7.79 1.71
C ASP A 83 5.82 8.25 3.10
N PHE A 84 4.53 8.15 3.36
CA PHE A 84 3.98 8.50 4.66
C PHE A 84 4.55 7.61 5.77
N ALA A 85 4.56 6.29 5.57
CA ALA A 85 5.14 5.35 6.52
C ALA A 85 6.62 5.64 6.79
N TRP A 86 7.40 5.90 5.75
CA TRP A 86 8.82 6.20 5.84
C TRP A 86 9.08 7.56 6.50
N THR A 87 8.46 8.63 6.00
CA THR A 87 8.80 10.01 6.40
C THR A 87 8.13 10.43 7.70
N LYS A 88 6.89 10.04 7.93
CA LYS A 88 6.08 10.48 9.08
C LYS A 88 6.09 9.48 10.23
N LEU A 89 5.95 8.18 9.92
CA LEU A 89 5.92 7.15 10.96
C LEU A 89 7.29 6.52 11.24
N LYS A 90 8.32 6.85 10.44
CA LYS A 90 9.68 6.30 10.57
C LYS A 90 9.71 4.76 10.48
N LYS A 91 8.85 4.20 9.62
CA LYS A 91 8.78 2.76 9.38
C LYS A 91 9.59 2.37 8.15
N ARG A 92 10.19 1.18 8.18
CA ARG A 92 10.95 0.61 7.07
C ARG A 92 10.11 -0.35 6.23
N ASN A 93 9.04 -0.86 6.80
CA ASN A 93 8.19 -1.85 6.17
C ASN A 93 6.72 -1.44 6.20
N ILE A 94 5.97 -1.93 5.22
CA ILE A 94 4.50 -1.92 5.25
C ILE A 94 3.99 -3.35 5.15
N LEU A 95 3.05 -3.70 6.03
CA LEU A 95 2.24 -4.89 5.93
C LEU A 95 0.99 -4.58 5.11
N VAL A 96 0.70 -5.40 4.11
CA VAL A 96 -0.51 -5.33 3.29
C VAL A 96 -1.15 -6.71 3.19
N THR A 97 -2.49 -6.77 3.25
CA THR A 97 -3.26 -7.98 2.93
C THR A 97 -4.00 -7.73 1.63
N ILE A 98 -3.60 -8.41 0.58
CA ILE A 98 -4.03 -8.18 -0.81
C ILE A 98 -4.24 -9.50 -1.54
N THR A 99 -4.84 -9.43 -2.72
CA THR A 99 -4.91 -10.61 -3.61
C THR A 99 -3.51 -10.97 -4.11
N PRO A 100 -3.19 -12.27 -4.30
CA PRO A 100 -1.87 -12.69 -4.80
C PRO A 100 -1.48 -12.04 -6.13
N LEU A 101 -2.46 -11.77 -6.99
CA LEU A 101 -2.22 -11.10 -8.27
C LEU A 101 -1.61 -9.70 -8.09
N LEU A 102 -2.13 -8.91 -7.14
CA LEU A 102 -1.57 -7.59 -6.85
C LEU A 102 -0.13 -7.67 -6.33
N GLY A 103 0.19 -8.68 -5.51
CA GLY A 103 1.55 -8.94 -5.07
C GLY A 103 2.50 -9.23 -6.25
N VAL A 104 2.04 -10.03 -7.23
CA VAL A 104 2.81 -10.31 -8.45
C VAL A 104 3.00 -9.05 -9.29
N VAL A 105 1.96 -8.25 -9.48
CA VAL A 105 2.05 -6.99 -10.24
C VAL A 105 3.03 -6.02 -9.59
N PHE A 106 2.94 -5.83 -8.27
CA PHE A 106 3.85 -4.97 -7.52
C PHE A 106 5.32 -5.43 -7.69
N LYS A 107 5.56 -6.74 -7.55
CA LYS A 107 6.90 -7.33 -7.73
C LYS A 107 7.44 -7.13 -9.16
N ARG A 108 6.60 -7.32 -10.18
CA ARG A 108 6.98 -7.10 -11.60
C ARG A 108 7.35 -5.66 -11.90
N ARG A 109 6.81 -4.72 -11.16
CA ARG A 109 7.14 -3.29 -11.25
C ARG A 109 8.37 -2.90 -10.42
N GLY A 110 9.08 -3.89 -9.86
CA GLY A 110 10.31 -3.69 -9.07
C GLY A 110 10.10 -3.52 -7.57
N GLY A 111 8.88 -3.67 -7.07
CA GLY A 111 8.62 -3.56 -5.64
C GLY A 111 9.21 -4.73 -4.84
N ALA A 112 9.89 -4.41 -3.76
CA ALA A 112 10.45 -5.39 -2.82
C ALA A 112 9.34 -5.88 -1.88
N ILE A 113 8.73 -7.00 -2.25
CA ILE A 113 7.58 -7.58 -1.54
C ILE A 113 7.83 -9.05 -1.23
N ARG A 114 7.50 -9.46 -0.01
CA ARG A 114 7.62 -10.84 0.47
C ARG A 114 6.30 -11.29 1.08
N GLN A 115 5.80 -12.45 0.66
CA GLN A 115 4.65 -13.10 1.30
C GLN A 115 5.07 -13.61 2.68
N ILE A 116 4.24 -13.39 3.70
CA ILE A 116 4.55 -13.70 5.09
C ILE A 116 3.59 -14.71 5.74
N GLY A 117 2.71 -15.29 4.95
CA GLY A 117 1.80 -16.34 5.41
C GLY A 117 1.09 -17.02 4.26
N PRO A 118 0.16 -17.94 4.53
CA PRO A 118 -0.55 -18.69 3.51
C PRO A 118 -1.52 -17.84 2.71
N ILE A 119 -1.85 -18.32 1.51
CA ILE A 119 -3.00 -17.81 0.76
C ILE A 119 -4.26 -18.40 1.38
N VAL A 120 -5.21 -17.56 1.72
CA VAL A 120 -6.49 -17.94 2.31
C VAL A 120 -7.62 -17.61 1.34
N THR A 121 -8.56 -18.52 1.19
CA THR A 121 -9.79 -18.28 0.42
C THR A 121 -10.88 -17.79 1.37
N MET A 122 -11.41 -16.61 1.11
CA MET A 122 -12.48 -15.99 1.88
C MET A 122 -13.85 -16.60 1.51
N GLU A 123 -14.90 -16.32 2.30
CA GLU A 123 -16.24 -16.84 2.08
C GLU A 123 -16.83 -16.45 0.71
N ASP A 124 -16.47 -15.30 0.18
CA ASP A 124 -16.85 -14.80 -1.15
C ASP A 124 -16.04 -15.42 -2.30
N GLY A 125 -15.12 -16.37 -1.99
CA GLY A 125 -14.22 -17.02 -2.94
C GLY A 125 -12.97 -16.19 -3.29
N CYS A 126 -12.81 -14.97 -2.76
CA CYS A 126 -11.63 -14.17 -2.99
C CYS A 126 -10.41 -14.78 -2.28
N LYS A 127 -9.29 -14.86 -2.99
CA LYS A 127 -8.01 -15.30 -2.40
C LYS A 127 -7.20 -14.09 -1.95
N ILE A 128 -6.75 -14.13 -0.70
CA ILE A 128 -5.91 -13.10 -0.10
C ILE A 128 -4.67 -13.71 0.55
N ALA A 129 -3.62 -12.92 0.69
CA ALA A 129 -2.42 -13.24 1.46
C ALA A 129 -1.84 -11.96 2.04
N SER A 130 -1.10 -12.09 3.14
CA SER A 130 -0.38 -10.98 3.73
C SER A 130 1.05 -10.92 3.19
N TYR A 131 1.48 -9.70 2.92
CA TYR A 131 2.80 -9.39 2.38
C TYR A 131 3.45 -8.29 3.19
N GLN A 132 4.76 -8.39 3.33
CA GLN A 132 5.61 -7.31 3.83
C GLN A 132 6.33 -6.67 2.64
N VAL A 133 6.18 -5.36 2.53
CA VAL A 133 6.88 -4.51 1.56
C VAL A 133 8.04 -3.84 2.26
N ASP A 134 9.24 -4.02 1.75
CA ASP A 134 10.42 -3.26 2.16
C ASP A 134 10.41 -1.90 1.46
N ILE A 135 10.20 -0.83 2.23
CA ILE A 135 10.10 0.54 1.68
C ILE A 135 11.47 1.01 1.19
N GLU A 136 12.53 0.74 1.97
CA GLU A 136 13.88 1.21 1.66
C GLU A 136 14.33 0.69 0.29
N VAL A 137 14.20 -0.62 0.06
CA VAL A 137 14.54 -1.23 -1.23
C VAL A 137 13.56 -0.78 -2.32
N SER A 138 12.26 -0.71 -2.03
CA SER A 138 11.26 -0.32 -3.02
C SER A 138 11.41 1.11 -3.52
N LYS A 139 11.91 2.04 -2.70
CA LYS A 139 12.19 3.42 -3.13
C LYS A 139 13.17 3.46 -4.31
N ASP A 140 14.12 2.56 -4.33
CA ASP A 140 15.16 2.51 -5.37
C ASP A 140 14.75 1.66 -6.58
N THR A 141 13.91 0.65 -6.39
CA THR A 141 13.62 -0.37 -7.41
C THR A 141 12.21 -0.32 -7.98
N TYR A 142 11.23 0.21 -7.23
CA TYR A 142 9.83 0.27 -7.67
C TYR A 142 9.63 1.42 -8.66
N THR A 143 9.47 1.08 -9.95
CA THR A 143 9.37 2.06 -11.04
C THR A 143 8.35 3.17 -10.78
N PRO A 144 7.11 2.91 -10.29
CA PRO A 144 6.17 3.99 -9.99
C PRO A 144 6.65 4.96 -8.91
N TYR A 145 7.47 4.50 -7.95
CA TYR A 145 8.02 5.37 -6.91
C TYR A 145 8.96 6.43 -7.50
N ALA A 146 9.92 6.01 -8.32
CA ALA A 146 10.86 6.92 -8.97
C ALA A 146 10.14 7.93 -9.88
N LYS A 147 9.17 7.46 -10.68
CA LYS A 147 8.38 8.30 -11.57
C LYS A 147 7.50 9.28 -10.83
N PHE A 148 6.84 8.85 -9.75
CA PHE A 148 6.02 9.73 -8.93
C PHE A 148 6.80 10.94 -8.43
N HIS A 149 8.01 10.74 -7.92
CA HIS A 149 8.83 11.83 -7.45
C HIS A 149 9.37 12.74 -8.55
N GLN A 150 9.46 12.24 -9.78
CA GLN A 150 9.89 13.04 -10.95
C GLN A 150 8.73 13.81 -11.61
N GLU A 151 7.57 13.19 -11.72
CA GLU A 151 6.48 13.65 -12.59
C GLU A 151 5.27 14.19 -11.81
N ALA A 152 4.97 13.65 -10.64
CA ALA A 152 3.69 13.87 -9.96
C ALA A 152 3.71 14.95 -8.87
N GLN A 153 4.86 15.51 -8.52
CA GLN A 153 4.95 16.53 -7.45
C GLN A 153 4.13 17.80 -7.74
N GLY A 154 3.70 18.02 -8.99
CA GLY A 154 2.85 19.13 -9.39
C GLY A 154 1.34 18.87 -9.29
N TYR A 155 0.89 17.63 -9.15
CA TYR A 155 -0.52 17.23 -9.29
C TYR A 155 -1.20 16.76 -8.01
N LEU A 156 -0.46 16.51 -6.93
CA LEU A 156 -1.00 15.85 -5.76
C LEU A 156 -0.80 16.67 -4.50
N LYS A 157 -1.91 17.07 -3.87
CA LYS A 157 -1.92 17.56 -2.50
C LYS A 157 -2.27 16.38 -1.59
N ALA A 158 -1.42 16.11 -0.58
CA ALA A 158 -1.79 15.24 0.53
C ALA A 158 -2.80 15.96 1.42
N CYS A 159 -3.94 15.32 1.67
CA CYS A 159 -4.94 15.80 2.63
C CYS A 159 -4.51 15.52 4.07
#